data_5d60483d69dd9080aca525810ea85a71
#
_entry.id   5d60483d69dd9080aca525810ea85a71
#
_cell.length_a   1.000
_cell.length_b   1.000
_cell.length_c   1.000
_cell.angle_alpha   90.00
_cell.angle_beta   90.00
_cell.angle_gamma   90.00
#
_symmetry.space_group_name_H-M   'P 1'
#
loop_
_entity.id
_entity.type
_entity.pdbx_description
1 polymer ?
#
loop_
_entity_poly.entity_id
_entity_poly.type
_entity_poly.pdbx_seq_one_letter_code
_entity_poly.pdbx_strand_id
1 'polypeptide(L)'
;TRSVDSLSDSYYEYLMKIYILTNGTQDVFLEKYLKTADDIENRLLAEFKDNDKTYKFLGRLRPNGHLERAMSHLVTFIPGLLTIGTVKQNPRSKEHLLLADELVNTYCHLYSYTKTGLMPEVISINDNSVREIDSKYKLRPETVESLFVLYRFTGDKKYRDKAWEIFQAIKKNCKVESGYLENGNVN
;
A
#
# COMPACT_ATOMS: atom_id res chain seq x y z
N THR A 1 -9.10 0.03 -17.27
CA THR A 1 -8.99 0.22 -15.82
C THR A 1 -7.80 1.11 -15.55
N ARG A 2 -7.92 2.09 -14.68
CA ARG A 2 -6.81 2.89 -14.17
C ARG A 2 -6.62 2.50 -12.70
N SER A 3 -5.45 2.06 -12.34
CA SER A 3 -5.10 1.66 -10.98
C SER A 3 -3.61 1.87 -10.77
N VAL A 4 -3.19 1.82 -9.54
CA VAL A 4 -1.79 1.76 -9.14
C VAL A 4 -1.36 0.31 -8.86
N ASP A 5 -2.02 -0.62 -9.53
CA ASP A 5 -1.92 -2.06 -9.38
C ASP A 5 -0.93 -2.66 -10.40
N SER A 6 -0.88 -3.96 -10.50
CA SER A 6 -0.03 -4.76 -11.39
C SER A 6 0.21 -4.12 -12.76
N LEU A 7 1.43 -4.14 -13.23
CA LEU A 7 1.96 -3.56 -14.47
C LEU A 7 2.07 -2.02 -14.52
N SER A 8 1.56 -1.31 -13.52
CA SER A 8 1.69 0.15 -13.42
C SER A 8 2.41 0.59 -12.13
N ASP A 9 2.47 -0.27 -11.14
CA ASP A 9 3.07 -0.08 -9.83
C ASP A 9 4.50 0.49 -9.91
N SER A 10 5.42 -0.24 -10.48
CA SER A 10 6.83 0.15 -10.60
C SER A 10 7.03 1.41 -11.47
N TYR A 11 6.16 1.68 -12.44
CA TYR A 11 6.24 2.94 -13.18
C TYR A 11 6.11 4.15 -12.25
N TYR A 12 5.09 4.15 -11.40
CA TYR A 12 4.87 5.25 -10.46
C TYR A 12 5.99 5.35 -9.41
N GLU A 13 6.44 4.21 -8.94
CA GLU A 13 7.53 4.10 -7.97
C GLU A 13 8.83 4.72 -8.51
N TYR A 14 9.18 4.39 -9.75
CA TYR A 14 10.39 4.89 -10.38
C TYR A 14 10.36 6.39 -10.69
N LEU A 15 9.22 7.06 -10.71
CA LEU A 15 9.18 8.51 -10.83
C LEU A 15 10.00 9.17 -9.71
N MET A 16 9.76 8.77 -8.45
CA MET A 16 10.54 9.30 -7.33
C MET A 16 11.93 8.69 -7.20
N LYS A 17 12.09 7.40 -7.49
CA LYS A 17 13.40 6.74 -7.43
C LYS A 17 14.40 7.39 -8.40
N ILE A 18 13.99 7.69 -9.64
CA ILE A 18 14.86 8.39 -10.62
C ILE A 18 15.16 9.81 -10.17
N TYR A 19 14.17 10.57 -9.68
CA TYR A 19 14.39 11.91 -9.17
C TYR A 19 15.46 11.92 -8.06
N ILE A 20 15.37 10.99 -7.11
CA ILE A 20 16.34 10.87 -6.01
C ILE A 20 17.71 10.40 -6.54
N LEU A 21 17.76 9.39 -7.40
CA LEU A 21 19.00 8.86 -7.98
C LEU A 21 19.78 9.92 -8.79
N THR A 22 19.06 10.85 -9.40
CA THR A 22 19.65 11.98 -10.13
C THR A 22 19.92 13.19 -9.22
N ASN A 23 19.88 13.00 -7.91
CA ASN A 23 20.09 14.04 -6.91
C ASN A 23 19.20 15.29 -7.12
N GLY A 24 17.94 15.06 -7.52
CA GLY A 24 16.95 16.13 -7.72
C GLY A 24 17.20 17.02 -8.95
N THR A 25 18.02 16.59 -9.92
CA THR A 25 18.33 17.39 -11.12
C THR A 25 17.33 17.20 -12.27
N GLN A 26 16.41 16.25 -12.13
CA GLN A 26 15.45 15.87 -13.18
C GLN A 26 14.01 16.21 -12.73
N ASP A 27 13.65 17.49 -12.72
CA ASP A 27 12.37 17.99 -12.20
C ASP A 27 11.14 17.35 -12.88
N VAL A 28 11.27 16.93 -14.13
CA VAL A 28 10.19 16.24 -14.88
C VAL A 28 9.64 15.00 -14.15
N PHE A 29 10.48 14.30 -13.38
CA PHE A 29 10.04 13.13 -12.62
C PHE A 29 9.28 13.54 -11.36
N LEU A 30 9.70 14.60 -10.67
CA LEU A 30 8.95 15.16 -9.55
C LEU A 30 7.58 15.69 -9.99
N GLU A 31 7.51 16.44 -11.09
CA GLU A 31 6.25 16.95 -11.64
C GLU A 31 5.28 15.79 -11.98
N LYS A 32 5.76 14.75 -12.64
CA LYS A 32 4.95 13.56 -12.94
C LYS A 32 4.49 12.84 -11.66
N TYR A 33 5.36 12.74 -10.66
CA TYR A 33 5.00 12.16 -9.36
C TYR A 33 3.89 12.98 -8.69
N LEU A 34 4.03 14.30 -8.59
CA LEU A 34 3.03 15.18 -7.97
C LEU A 34 1.67 15.04 -8.66
N LYS A 35 1.65 15.06 -9.98
CA LYS A 35 0.43 14.82 -10.76
C LYS A 35 -0.17 13.43 -10.49
N THR A 36 0.69 12.41 -10.34
CA THR A 36 0.23 11.05 -10.03
C THR A 36 -0.37 11.00 -8.62
N ALA A 37 0.26 11.62 -7.62
CA ALA A 37 -0.25 11.67 -6.26
C ALA A 37 -1.62 12.38 -6.20
N ASP A 38 -1.79 13.49 -6.92
CA ASP A 38 -3.07 14.19 -7.07
C ASP A 38 -4.14 13.28 -7.72
N ASP A 39 -3.80 12.57 -8.80
CA ASP A 39 -4.72 11.63 -9.46
C ASP A 39 -5.11 10.47 -8.53
N ILE A 40 -4.19 9.94 -7.73
CA ILE A 40 -4.46 8.90 -6.74
C ILE A 40 -5.46 9.40 -5.69
N GLU A 41 -5.19 10.55 -5.07
CA GLU A 41 -6.06 11.13 -4.06
C GLU A 41 -7.46 11.44 -4.60
N ASN A 42 -7.54 12.12 -5.74
CA ASN A 42 -8.81 12.62 -6.27
C ASN A 42 -9.66 11.55 -6.94
N ARG A 43 -9.09 10.41 -7.34
CA ARG A 43 -9.78 9.46 -8.22
C ARG A 43 -9.82 8.03 -7.71
N LEU A 44 -8.88 7.62 -6.85
CA LEU A 44 -8.76 6.24 -6.37
C LEU A 44 -9.04 6.11 -4.87
N LEU A 45 -8.93 7.20 -4.11
CA LEU A 45 -9.13 7.18 -2.67
C LEU A 45 -10.60 6.93 -2.33
N ALA A 46 -10.85 5.98 -1.44
CA ALA A 46 -12.16 5.65 -0.88
C ALA A 46 -12.04 5.37 0.61
N GLU A 47 -13.17 5.32 1.29
CA GLU A 47 -13.25 5.08 2.73
C GLU A 47 -14.22 3.94 3.05
N PHE A 48 -13.97 3.25 4.15
CA PHE A 48 -14.92 2.31 4.75
C PHE A 48 -14.86 2.42 6.28
N LYS A 49 -15.90 1.92 6.94
CA LYS A 49 -15.98 1.93 8.40
C LYS A 49 -15.86 0.52 8.96
N ASP A 50 -15.12 0.40 10.04
CA ASP A 50 -15.05 -0.80 10.85
C ASP A 50 -14.90 -0.42 12.34
N ASN A 51 -15.80 -0.95 13.18
CA ASN A 51 -15.81 -0.67 14.63
C ASN A 51 -15.67 0.82 14.98
N ASP A 52 -16.51 1.68 14.39
CA ASP A 52 -16.55 3.14 14.57
C ASP A 52 -15.31 3.90 14.07
N LYS A 53 -14.36 3.23 13.44
CA LYS A 53 -13.21 3.86 12.79
C LYS A 53 -13.41 3.93 11.28
N THR A 54 -12.97 5.05 10.72
CA THR A 54 -12.92 5.24 9.27
C THR A 54 -11.52 4.93 8.77
N TYR A 55 -11.45 4.10 7.74
CA TYR A 55 -10.23 3.66 7.08
C TYR A 55 -10.22 4.10 5.62
N LYS A 56 -9.07 4.57 5.14
CA LYS A 56 -8.87 4.97 3.74
C LYS A 56 -8.18 3.86 2.96
N PHE A 57 -8.60 3.63 1.72
CA PHE A 57 -7.95 2.68 0.82
C PHE A 57 -8.01 3.17 -0.62
N LEU A 58 -7.26 2.52 -1.51
CA LEU A 58 -7.23 2.86 -2.93
C LEU A 58 -7.97 1.80 -3.74
N GLY A 59 -9.01 2.22 -4.43
CA GLY A 59 -9.78 1.39 -5.36
C GLY A 59 -9.21 1.41 -6.77
N ARG A 60 -9.97 0.83 -7.71
CA ARG A 60 -9.65 0.76 -9.15
C ARG A 60 -10.64 1.57 -9.95
N LEU A 61 -10.17 2.46 -10.83
CA LEU A 61 -11.04 3.22 -11.70
C LEU A 61 -11.33 2.44 -12.99
N ARG A 62 -12.58 2.12 -13.23
CA ARG A 62 -13.05 1.47 -14.45
C ARG A 62 -13.06 2.46 -15.64
N PRO A 63 -13.03 1.98 -16.91
CA PRO A 63 -13.05 2.86 -18.10
C PRO A 63 -14.24 3.81 -18.16
N ASN A 64 -15.38 3.42 -17.58
CA ASN A 64 -16.59 4.24 -17.49
C ASN A 64 -16.55 5.31 -16.38
N GLY A 65 -15.42 5.46 -15.68
CA GLY A 65 -15.26 6.42 -14.57
C GLY A 65 -15.76 5.93 -13.21
N HIS A 66 -16.34 4.73 -13.12
CA HIS A 66 -16.77 4.15 -11.85
C HIS A 66 -15.58 3.69 -11.01
N LEU A 67 -15.54 4.08 -9.74
CA LEU A 67 -14.56 3.58 -8.76
C LEU A 67 -15.01 2.21 -8.23
N GLU A 68 -14.32 1.18 -8.65
CA GLU A 68 -14.47 -0.16 -8.09
C GLU A 68 -13.78 -0.24 -6.74
N ARG A 69 -14.53 -0.60 -5.72
CA ARG A 69 -14.06 -0.71 -4.34
C ARG A 69 -13.36 -2.08 -4.12
N ALA A 70 -12.34 -2.33 -4.90
CA ALA A 70 -11.51 -3.52 -4.82
C ALA A 70 -10.03 -3.14 -4.95
N MET A 71 -9.16 -3.83 -4.23
CA MET A 71 -7.73 -3.61 -4.29
C MET A 71 -6.97 -4.94 -4.25
N SER A 72 -5.78 -4.97 -4.87
CA SER A 72 -4.83 -6.05 -4.68
C SER A 72 -3.82 -5.71 -3.59
N HIS A 73 -3.13 -6.73 -3.10
CA HIS A 73 -2.03 -6.56 -2.15
C HIS A 73 -0.94 -5.63 -2.68
N LEU A 74 -0.65 -5.65 -4.00
CA LEU A 74 0.36 -4.81 -4.64
C LEU A 74 0.20 -3.32 -4.31
N VAL A 75 -1.04 -2.81 -4.23
CA VAL A 75 -1.33 -1.40 -3.97
C VAL A 75 -0.73 -0.90 -2.64
N THR A 76 -0.38 -1.82 -1.75
CA THR A 76 0.18 -1.50 -0.44
C THR A 76 1.62 -0.92 -0.47
N PHE A 77 2.24 -0.78 -1.66
CA PHE A 77 3.50 -0.05 -1.83
C PHE A 77 3.32 1.49 -1.79
N ILE A 78 2.09 1.99 -2.04
CA ILE A 78 1.81 3.43 -2.16
C ILE A 78 2.21 4.24 -0.92
N PRO A 79 1.98 3.81 0.33
CA PRO A 79 2.47 4.53 1.50
C PRO A 79 3.99 4.76 1.47
N GLY A 80 4.75 3.76 1.04
CA GLY A 80 6.20 3.88 0.84
C GLY A 80 6.55 4.92 -0.22
N LEU A 81 5.87 4.89 -1.37
CA LEU A 81 6.05 5.87 -2.44
C LEU A 81 5.72 7.30 -1.97
N LEU A 82 4.59 7.51 -1.30
CA LEU A 82 4.20 8.81 -0.77
C LEU A 82 5.23 9.33 0.24
N THR A 83 5.77 8.45 1.08
CA THR A 83 6.81 8.80 2.05
C THR A 83 8.12 9.21 1.38
N ILE A 84 8.58 8.45 0.38
CA ILE A 84 9.77 8.80 -0.41
C ILE A 84 9.56 10.13 -1.15
N GLY A 85 8.32 10.42 -1.55
CA GLY A 85 7.94 11.67 -2.19
C GLY A 85 7.98 12.91 -1.30
N THR A 86 8.25 12.78 0.01
CA THR A 86 8.34 13.91 0.95
C THR A 86 9.69 14.61 0.88
N VAL A 87 10.13 14.94 -0.33
CA VAL A 87 11.34 15.72 -0.57
C VAL A 87 11.10 17.21 -0.36
N LYS A 88 12.18 18.00 -0.13
CA LYS A 88 12.08 19.45 0.16
C LYS A 88 11.31 20.22 -0.93
N GLN A 89 11.44 19.82 -2.18
CA GLN A 89 10.81 20.46 -3.33
C GLN A 89 9.32 20.10 -3.48
N ASN A 90 8.81 19.11 -2.74
CA ASN A 90 7.40 18.77 -2.75
C ASN A 90 6.60 19.67 -1.79
N PRO A 91 5.74 20.57 -2.28
CA PRO A 91 4.95 21.47 -1.43
C PRO A 91 3.93 20.72 -0.56
N ARG A 92 3.53 19.50 -0.96
CA ARG A 92 2.52 18.65 -0.28
C ARG A 92 3.15 17.56 0.59
N SER A 93 4.42 17.66 0.96
CA SER A 93 5.14 16.64 1.74
C SER A 93 4.42 16.22 3.03
N LYS A 94 3.83 17.18 3.76
CA LYS A 94 3.11 16.89 5.01
C LYS A 94 1.81 16.10 4.76
N GLU A 95 1.07 16.47 3.73
CA GLU A 95 -0.17 15.83 3.32
C GLU A 95 0.09 14.41 2.83
N HIS A 96 1.13 14.23 1.99
CA HIS A 96 1.54 12.91 1.51
C HIS A 96 1.98 11.99 2.65
N LEU A 97 2.70 12.51 3.66
CA LEU A 97 3.11 11.71 4.81
C LEU A 97 1.91 11.30 5.68
N LEU A 98 0.96 12.22 5.87
CA LEU A 98 -0.28 11.92 6.59
C LEU A 98 -1.09 10.84 5.87
N LEU A 99 -1.29 10.98 4.56
CA LEU A 99 -2.00 9.99 3.76
C LEU A 99 -1.28 8.63 3.76
N ALA A 100 0.05 8.63 3.72
CA ALA A 100 0.84 7.41 3.83
C ALA A 100 0.60 6.69 5.16
N ASP A 101 0.56 7.42 6.28
CA ASP A 101 0.25 6.85 7.60
C ASP A 101 -1.18 6.29 7.66
N GLU A 102 -2.17 7.02 7.15
CA GLU A 102 -3.56 6.58 7.11
C GLU A 102 -3.72 5.30 6.27
N LEU A 103 -3.13 5.25 5.07
CA LEU A 103 -3.18 4.09 4.19
C LEU A 103 -2.48 2.87 4.78
N VAL A 104 -1.26 3.03 5.33
CA VAL A 104 -0.53 1.89 5.89
C VAL A 104 -1.22 1.34 7.14
N ASN A 105 -1.85 2.19 7.95
CA ASN A 105 -2.65 1.76 9.10
C ASN A 105 -3.86 0.93 8.63
N THR A 106 -4.52 1.33 7.54
CA THR A 106 -5.58 0.54 6.90
C THR A 106 -5.05 -0.82 6.43
N TYR A 107 -3.93 -0.83 5.72
CA TYR A 107 -3.37 -2.07 5.19
C TYR A 107 -2.96 -3.03 6.31
N CYS A 108 -2.35 -2.53 7.39
CA CYS A 108 -2.08 -3.35 8.58
C CYS A 108 -3.37 -3.89 9.22
N HIS A 109 -4.44 -3.08 9.25
CA HIS A 109 -5.74 -3.53 9.75
C HIS A 109 -6.32 -4.66 8.90
N LEU A 110 -6.17 -4.61 7.57
CA LEU A 110 -6.63 -5.66 6.66
C LEU A 110 -5.96 -7.03 6.88
N TYR A 111 -4.74 -7.07 7.40
CA TYR A 111 -4.10 -8.33 7.82
C TYR A 111 -4.84 -8.99 8.99
N SER A 112 -5.52 -8.21 9.83
CA SER A 112 -6.26 -8.76 10.99
C SER A 112 -7.61 -9.41 10.65
N TYR A 113 -8.08 -9.27 9.40
CA TYR A 113 -9.35 -9.88 8.97
C TYR A 113 -9.28 -11.40 8.76
N THR A 114 -8.08 -11.95 8.66
CA THR A 114 -7.87 -13.37 8.38
C THR A 114 -7.36 -14.12 9.59
N LYS A 115 -7.63 -15.42 9.65
CA LYS A 115 -7.15 -16.28 10.77
C LYS A 115 -5.64 -16.44 10.78
N THR A 116 -5.01 -16.35 9.61
CA THR A 116 -3.56 -16.47 9.49
C THR A 116 -2.81 -15.19 9.84
N GLY A 117 -3.50 -14.04 9.86
CA GLY A 117 -2.86 -12.74 9.96
C GLY A 117 -2.09 -12.35 8.68
N LEU A 118 -2.48 -12.90 7.52
CA LEU A 118 -1.94 -12.59 6.19
C LEU A 118 -3.02 -11.93 5.34
N MET A 119 -2.70 -10.84 4.66
CA MET A 119 -3.65 -10.14 3.80
C MET A 119 -3.86 -10.92 2.49
N PRO A 120 -5.13 -11.12 2.04
CA PRO A 120 -5.43 -11.76 0.76
C PRO A 120 -4.84 -11.02 -0.45
N GLU A 121 -4.63 -11.74 -1.54
CA GLU A 121 -4.11 -11.17 -2.79
C GLU A 121 -5.05 -10.10 -3.38
N VAL A 122 -6.37 -10.35 -3.33
CA VAL A 122 -7.38 -9.39 -3.80
C VAL A 122 -8.56 -9.37 -2.83
N ILE A 123 -8.98 -8.18 -2.46
CA ILE A 123 -10.15 -7.94 -1.61
C ILE A 123 -11.12 -6.95 -2.26
N SER A 124 -12.39 -7.09 -1.92
CA SER A 124 -13.43 -6.09 -2.14
C SER A 124 -13.84 -5.47 -0.81
N ILE A 125 -13.98 -4.15 -0.79
CA ILE A 125 -14.25 -3.38 0.42
C ILE A 125 -15.56 -2.60 0.22
N ASN A 126 -16.61 -2.99 0.92
CA ASN A 126 -17.86 -2.23 1.01
C ASN A 126 -17.82 -1.28 2.20
N ASP A 127 -18.87 -0.50 2.39
CA ASP A 127 -18.89 0.53 3.44
C ASP A 127 -18.65 -0.01 4.86
N ASN A 128 -19.10 -1.25 5.13
CA ASN A 128 -18.99 -1.88 6.45
C ASN A 128 -18.48 -3.34 6.38
N SER A 129 -17.86 -3.74 5.29
CA SER A 129 -17.39 -5.12 5.16
C SER A 129 -16.21 -5.25 4.21
N VAL A 130 -15.33 -6.18 4.53
CA VAL A 130 -14.21 -6.61 3.68
C VAL A 130 -14.49 -8.06 3.26
N ARG A 131 -14.36 -8.36 1.97
CA ARG A 131 -14.56 -9.68 1.41
C ARG A 131 -13.38 -10.07 0.54
N GLU A 132 -12.91 -11.29 0.69
CA GLU A 132 -11.86 -11.84 -0.16
C GLU A 132 -12.40 -12.17 -1.56
N ILE A 133 -11.63 -11.80 -2.59
CA ILE A 133 -11.85 -12.20 -3.99
C ILE A 133 -10.83 -13.28 -4.37
N ASP A 134 -9.57 -13.09 -4.00
CA ASP A 134 -8.50 -14.09 -4.10
C ASP A 134 -7.84 -14.22 -2.73
N SER A 135 -8.10 -15.34 -2.05
CA SER A 135 -7.65 -15.61 -0.67
C SER A 135 -6.20 -16.06 -0.54
N LYS A 136 -5.44 -16.08 -1.63
CA LYS A 136 -4.02 -16.45 -1.59
C LYS A 136 -3.16 -15.35 -0.98
N TYR A 137 -2.06 -15.75 -0.35
CA TYR A 137 -0.95 -14.86 -0.01
C TYR A 137 0.30 -15.26 -0.78
N LYS A 138 0.76 -14.40 -1.69
CA LYS A 138 1.84 -14.70 -2.64
C LYS A 138 3.22 -14.25 -2.18
N LEU A 139 3.48 -14.22 -0.87
CA LEU A 139 4.74 -13.74 -0.27
C LEU A 139 5.11 -12.31 -0.68
N ARG A 140 4.12 -11.46 -0.90
CA ARG A 140 4.30 -10.09 -1.36
C ARG A 140 4.87 -9.19 -0.27
N PRO A 141 5.93 -8.41 -0.56
CA PRO A 141 6.62 -7.58 0.44
C PRO A 141 6.11 -6.14 0.53
N GLU A 142 5.19 -5.68 -0.32
CA GLU A 142 4.88 -4.26 -0.54
C GLU A 142 4.40 -3.56 0.74
N THR A 143 3.61 -4.23 1.59
CA THR A 143 3.20 -3.64 2.87
C THR A 143 4.39 -3.47 3.81
N VAL A 144 5.26 -4.49 3.87
CA VAL A 144 6.46 -4.45 4.74
C VAL A 144 7.46 -3.43 4.21
N GLU A 145 7.59 -3.28 2.89
CA GLU A 145 8.37 -2.22 2.27
C GLU A 145 7.88 -0.83 2.70
N SER A 146 6.57 -0.58 2.58
CA SER A 146 5.97 0.69 3.04
C SER A 146 6.23 0.96 4.51
N LEU A 147 6.06 -0.05 5.37
CA LEU A 147 6.36 0.04 6.80
C LEU A 147 7.84 0.33 7.06
N PHE A 148 8.75 -0.30 6.32
CA PHE A 148 10.19 -0.04 6.42
C PHE A 148 10.53 1.40 6.05
N VAL A 149 10.00 1.90 4.93
CA VAL A 149 10.23 3.27 4.48
C VAL A 149 9.72 4.27 5.51
N LEU A 150 8.47 4.11 5.99
CA LEU A 150 7.88 4.97 7.03
C LEU A 150 8.71 4.95 8.32
N TYR A 151 9.15 3.76 8.78
CA TYR A 151 10.02 3.65 9.94
C TYR A 151 11.34 4.40 9.76
N ARG A 152 12.00 4.20 8.62
CA ARG A 152 13.27 4.86 8.32
C ARG A 152 13.16 6.37 8.23
N PHE A 153 12.01 6.86 7.77
CA PHE A 153 11.76 8.28 7.58
C PHE A 153 11.34 8.99 8.87
N THR A 154 10.47 8.35 9.66
CA THR A 154 9.87 8.96 10.87
C THR A 154 10.57 8.59 12.17
N GLY A 155 11.24 7.45 12.23
CA GLY A 155 11.77 6.85 13.47
C GLY A 155 10.70 6.22 14.38
N ASP A 156 9.42 6.26 13.99
CA ASP A 156 8.33 5.71 14.80
C ASP A 156 8.34 4.18 14.79
N LYS A 157 8.56 3.62 15.98
CA LYS A 157 8.68 2.17 16.19
C LYS A 157 7.41 1.39 15.82
N LYS A 158 6.22 2.03 15.82
CA LYS A 158 4.96 1.37 15.46
C LYS A 158 5.03 0.66 14.11
N TYR A 159 5.71 1.25 13.12
CA TYR A 159 5.84 0.65 11.78
C TYR A 159 6.72 -0.60 11.79
N ARG A 160 7.84 -0.56 12.53
CA ARG A 160 8.70 -1.74 12.70
C ARG A 160 7.96 -2.86 13.42
N ASP A 161 7.21 -2.54 14.44
CA ASP A 161 6.50 -3.52 15.24
C ASP A 161 5.38 -4.19 14.43
N LYS A 162 4.67 -3.42 13.58
CA LYS A 162 3.71 -3.96 12.61
C LYS A 162 4.37 -4.84 11.54
N ALA A 163 5.51 -4.44 11.00
CA ALA A 163 6.26 -5.27 10.05
C ALA A 163 6.69 -6.60 10.70
N TRP A 164 7.06 -6.58 11.98
CA TRP A 164 7.40 -7.77 12.74
C TRP A 164 6.20 -8.71 12.93
N GLU A 165 5.02 -8.19 13.23
CA GLU A 165 3.77 -8.97 13.31
C GLU A 165 3.51 -9.71 11.99
N ILE A 166 3.59 -9.00 10.85
CA ILE A 166 3.43 -9.59 9.50
C ILE A 166 4.48 -10.69 9.26
N PHE A 167 5.75 -10.43 9.59
CA PHE A 167 6.82 -11.43 9.46
C PHE A 167 6.54 -12.69 10.28
N GLN A 168 6.05 -12.55 11.51
CA GLN A 168 5.68 -13.72 12.33
C GLN A 168 4.53 -14.52 11.70
N ALA A 169 3.54 -13.84 11.11
CA ALA A 169 2.45 -14.50 10.38
C ALA A 169 2.98 -15.27 9.15
N ILE A 170 3.89 -14.67 8.37
CA ILE A 170 4.56 -15.32 7.24
C ILE A 170 5.35 -16.54 7.74
N LYS A 171 6.15 -16.38 8.78
CA LYS A 171 6.96 -17.47 9.35
C LYS A 171 6.09 -18.63 9.82
N LYS A 172 4.94 -18.34 10.43
CA LYS A 172 4.01 -19.35 10.95
C LYS A 172 3.29 -20.12 9.83
N ASN A 173 2.87 -19.44 8.75
CA ASN A 173 1.93 -19.97 7.79
C ASN A 173 2.54 -20.29 6.41
N CYS A 174 3.75 -19.81 6.12
CA CYS A 174 4.40 -19.95 4.82
C CYS A 174 5.74 -20.69 4.87
N LYS A 175 6.33 -20.89 6.07
CA LYS A 175 7.64 -21.53 6.20
C LYS A 175 7.54 -23.04 5.93
N VAL A 176 8.45 -23.53 5.10
CA VAL A 176 8.67 -24.96 4.80
C VAL A 176 10.12 -25.32 5.08
N GLU A 177 10.48 -26.60 4.95
CA GLU A 177 11.85 -27.09 5.22
C GLU A 177 12.92 -26.35 4.39
N SER A 178 12.65 -26.11 3.11
CA SER A 178 13.59 -25.50 2.16
C SER A 178 13.41 -23.99 1.93
N GLY A 179 12.54 -23.32 2.72
CA GLY A 179 12.30 -21.88 2.56
C GLY A 179 10.89 -21.43 2.89
N TYR A 180 10.26 -20.71 1.98
CA TYR A 180 8.90 -20.19 2.13
C TYR A 180 8.08 -20.45 0.87
N LEU A 181 6.84 -20.87 1.02
CA LEU A 181 5.86 -21.01 -0.05
C LEU A 181 4.70 -20.04 0.14
N GLU A 182 4.04 -19.69 -0.97
CA GLU A 182 2.78 -18.96 -0.91
C GLU A 182 1.74 -19.73 -0.08
N ASN A 183 0.86 -19.01 0.61
CA ASN A 183 -0.27 -19.59 1.28
C ASN A 183 -1.48 -19.62 0.32
N GLY A 184 -2.03 -20.79 0.06
CA GLY A 184 -3.15 -20.99 -0.88
C GLY A 184 -4.49 -20.46 -0.37
N ASN A 185 -4.64 -20.26 0.96
CA ASN A 185 -5.83 -19.71 1.59
C ASN A 185 -5.49 -19.12 2.95
N VAL A 186 -5.71 -17.83 3.14
CA VAL A 186 -5.40 -17.10 4.40
C VAL A 186 -6.39 -17.32 5.55
N ASN A 187 -7.46 -18.10 5.35
CA ASN A 187 -8.46 -18.46 6.35
C ASN A 187 -8.34 -19.89 6.87
#